data_32a0b83f85f3363710dcc997c60232ba
#
_entry.id   32a0b83f85f3363710dcc997c60232ba
#
_cell.length_a   1.000
_cell.length_b   1.000
_cell.length_c   1.000
_cell.angle_alpha   90.00
_cell.angle_beta   90.00
_cell.angle_gamma   90.00
#
_symmetry.space_group_name_H-M   'P 1'
#
loop_
_entity.id
_entity.type
_entity.pdbx_description
1 polymer ?
#
loop_
_entity_poly.entity_id
_entity_poly.type
_entity_poly.pdbx_seq_one_letter_code
_entity_poly.pdbx_strand_id
1 'polypeptide(L)'
;MTESPNYLITGAGGGVAGISPRVVARLLRRGETVRAMVHHDDSRADALRAQGAEVITGDLTNPVDVFAAMSGITRMFFNMSVSPDYLLATTVVCVAAKDLGSLEVLVNMSQMTVSQMTATSTEESKQQRLHWLAEHVINWSGVPAVHIRPTVLLENPLFGTLAARSIRENGRLSLPFGNGRTSPVASSDVADVVAAVLSAPQDHLGAVYELTGPATLDVDELADQYTQALGRTITAVRPSYDEWLHELDEIELPPHVQQHIATMARLHGEHRYNRSTHTVEDITGHPAQTVRQYVEEHRDLFS
;
A
#
# COMPACT_ATOMS: atom_id res chain seq x y z
N MET A 1 32.07 -14.35 -9.15
CA MET A 1 30.70 -14.83 -8.88
C MET A 1 30.03 -13.69 -8.15
N THR A 2 29.07 -13.02 -8.76
CA THR A 2 28.22 -12.04 -8.06
C THR A 2 27.37 -12.83 -7.07
N GLU A 3 27.47 -12.51 -5.78
CA GLU A 3 26.59 -13.09 -4.77
C GLU A 3 25.13 -12.79 -5.17
N SER A 4 24.23 -13.76 -4.98
CA SER A 4 22.81 -13.55 -5.20
C SER A 4 22.31 -12.43 -4.27
N PRO A 5 21.46 -11.52 -4.74
CA PRO A 5 20.95 -10.45 -3.91
C PRO A 5 20.15 -10.97 -2.71
N ASN A 6 20.32 -10.35 -1.56
CA ASN A 6 19.55 -10.62 -0.36
C ASN A 6 18.49 -9.53 -0.17
N TYR A 7 17.24 -9.94 0.01
CA TYR A 7 16.10 -9.03 0.11
C TYR A 7 15.62 -8.89 1.55
N LEU A 8 15.35 -7.65 1.98
CA LEU A 8 14.62 -7.36 3.21
C LEU A 8 13.24 -6.79 2.87
N ILE A 9 12.20 -7.41 3.38
CA ILE A 9 10.82 -6.96 3.23
C ILE A 9 10.26 -6.62 4.61
N THR A 10 9.97 -5.34 4.86
CA THR A 10 9.38 -4.90 6.12
C THR A 10 7.86 -4.87 6.06
N GLY A 11 7.19 -4.80 7.21
CA GLY A 11 5.73 -4.91 7.30
C GLY A 11 5.21 -6.28 6.84
N ALA A 12 6.05 -7.31 6.90
CA ALA A 12 5.75 -8.63 6.33
C ALA A 12 4.68 -9.41 7.10
N GLY A 13 4.39 -9.03 8.35
CA GLY A 13 3.26 -9.58 9.10
C GLY A 13 1.88 -9.25 8.51
N GLY A 14 1.84 -8.46 7.44
CA GLY A 14 0.60 -8.04 6.79
C GLY A 14 -0.10 -6.93 7.57
N GLY A 15 -0.50 -5.90 6.88
CA GLY A 15 -1.41 -4.85 7.34
C GLY A 15 -2.68 -4.91 6.50
N VAL A 16 -3.38 -3.79 6.41
CA VAL A 16 -4.66 -3.65 5.73
C VAL A 16 -4.69 -4.24 4.31
N ALA A 17 -3.62 -4.24 3.56
CA ALA A 17 -3.63 -4.70 2.17
C ALA A 17 -2.75 -5.93 1.90
N GLY A 18 -1.96 -6.37 2.87
CA GLY A 18 -1.10 -7.56 2.72
C GLY A 18 -0.09 -7.48 1.56
N ILE A 19 0.39 -6.29 1.19
CA ILE A 19 1.34 -6.10 0.07
C ILE A 19 2.65 -6.81 0.36
N SER A 20 3.25 -6.59 1.53
CA SER A 20 4.56 -7.16 1.88
C SER A 20 4.59 -8.69 1.84
N PRO A 21 3.63 -9.45 2.41
CA PRO A 21 3.58 -10.90 2.25
C PRO A 21 3.47 -11.35 0.78
N ARG A 22 2.75 -10.58 -0.04
CA ARG A 22 2.65 -10.85 -1.49
C ARG A 22 3.98 -10.64 -2.20
N VAL A 23 4.75 -9.61 -1.83
CA VAL A 23 6.12 -9.39 -2.36
C VAL A 23 7.05 -10.53 -1.94
N VAL A 24 7.02 -10.95 -0.66
CA VAL A 24 7.78 -12.11 -0.17
C VAL A 24 7.48 -13.34 -1.03
N ALA A 25 6.21 -13.68 -1.21
CA ALA A 25 5.81 -14.85 -1.99
C ALA A 25 6.27 -14.78 -3.45
N ARG A 26 6.31 -13.59 -4.08
CA ARG A 26 6.79 -13.40 -5.46
C ARG A 26 8.29 -13.62 -5.58
N LEU A 27 9.06 -13.05 -4.65
CA LEU A 27 10.52 -13.19 -4.64
C LEU A 27 10.95 -14.64 -4.36
N LEU A 28 10.33 -15.30 -3.38
CA LEU A 28 10.59 -16.71 -3.08
C LEU A 28 10.28 -17.64 -4.28
N ARG A 29 9.18 -17.39 -5.02
CA ARG A 29 8.89 -18.14 -6.25
C ARG A 29 9.92 -17.96 -7.36
N ARG A 30 10.68 -16.87 -7.34
CA ARG A 30 11.82 -16.63 -8.24
C ARG A 30 13.11 -17.26 -7.74
N GLY A 31 13.08 -17.93 -6.59
CA GLY A 31 14.27 -18.57 -5.97
C GLY A 31 15.16 -17.59 -5.21
N GLU A 32 14.66 -16.40 -4.89
CA GLU A 32 15.43 -15.37 -4.20
C GLU A 32 15.51 -15.63 -2.68
N THR A 33 16.57 -15.14 -2.05
CA THR A 33 16.74 -15.19 -0.59
C THR A 33 16.04 -13.99 0.06
N VAL A 34 15.00 -14.25 0.84
CA VAL A 34 14.15 -13.21 1.41
C VAL A 34 14.17 -13.26 2.93
N ARG A 35 14.56 -12.14 3.55
CA ARG A 35 14.35 -11.87 4.98
C ARG A 35 13.08 -11.04 5.13
N ALA A 36 12.15 -11.53 5.92
CA ALA A 36 10.87 -10.90 6.22
C ALA A 36 10.89 -10.34 7.65
N MET A 37 10.80 -9.02 7.80
CA MET A 37 10.73 -8.39 9.12
C MET A 37 9.28 -8.23 9.55
N VAL A 38 8.94 -8.79 10.72
CA VAL A 38 7.63 -8.72 11.35
C VAL A 38 7.73 -8.02 12.72
N HIS A 39 6.65 -7.38 13.16
CA HIS A 39 6.62 -6.75 14.48
C HIS A 39 6.32 -7.77 15.60
N HIS A 40 5.53 -8.80 15.29
CA HIS A 40 5.15 -9.86 16.24
C HIS A 40 5.43 -11.23 15.63
N ASP A 41 5.94 -12.14 16.48
CA ASP A 41 6.12 -13.54 16.11
C ASP A 41 4.84 -14.31 16.40
N ASP A 42 3.98 -14.40 15.39
CA ASP A 42 2.66 -15.02 15.46
C ASP A 42 2.41 -15.94 14.23
N SER A 43 1.19 -16.45 14.07
CA SER A 43 0.82 -17.34 12.96
C SER A 43 1.13 -16.78 11.57
N ARG A 44 1.20 -15.45 11.41
CA ARG A 44 1.59 -14.79 10.15
C ARG A 44 3.08 -14.96 9.89
N ALA A 45 3.91 -14.87 10.95
CA ALA A 45 5.33 -15.16 10.87
C ALA A 45 5.57 -16.63 10.51
N ASP A 46 4.80 -17.57 11.10
CA ASP A 46 4.87 -18.99 10.79
C ASP A 46 4.51 -19.26 9.31
N ALA A 47 3.51 -18.59 8.79
CA ALA A 47 3.14 -18.69 7.38
C ALA A 47 4.26 -18.22 6.43
N LEU A 48 5.02 -17.19 6.80
CA LEU A 48 6.20 -16.72 6.04
C LEU A 48 7.36 -17.74 6.09
N ARG A 49 7.63 -18.31 7.28
CA ARG A 49 8.63 -19.39 7.43
C ARG A 49 8.28 -20.62 6.60
N ALA A 50 6.99 -21.00 6.62
CA ALA A 50 6.51 -22.14 5.82
C ALA A 50 6.66 -21.92 4.31
N GLN A 51 6.70 -20.67 3.84
CA GLN A 51 6.98 -20.33 2.45
C GLN A 51 8.48 -20.30 2.12
N GLY A 52 9.36 -20.40 3.12
CA GLY A 52 10.81 -20.38 2.94
C GLY A 52 11.50 -19.04 3.23
N ALA A 53 10.81 -18.05 3.81
CA ALA A 53 11.44 -16.80 4.21
C ALA A 53 12.24 -16.98 5.51
N GLU A 54 13.39 -16.28 5.60
CA GLU A 54 14.01 -16.00 6.90
C GLU A 54 13.15 -14.94 7.62
N VAL A 55 12.60 -15.27 8.79
CA VAL A 55 11.76 -14.33 9.54
C VAL A 55 12.54 -13.77 10.73
N ILE A 56 12.58 -12.43 10.80
CA ILE A 56 13.15 -11.68 11.93
C ILE A 56 12.05 -10.84 12.58
N THR A 57 12.02 -10.86 13.92
CA THR A 57 11.13 -9.99 14.70
C THR A 57 11.87 -8.74 15.11
N GLY A 58 11.22 -7.57 14.98
CA GLY A 58 11.83 -6.31 15.40
C GLY A 58 10.91 -5.10 15.17
N ASP A 59 11.31 -3.99 15.76
CA ASP A 59 10.64 -2.70 15.66
C ASP A 59 11.41 -1.77 14.72
N LEU A 60 10.76 -1.24 13.70
CA LEU A 60 11.35 -0.30 12.75
C LEU A 60 11.77 1.05 13.39
N THR A 61 11.29 1.34 14.58
CA THR A 61 11.72 2.52 15.36
C THR A 61 12.94 2.26 16.25
N ASN A 62 13.32 0.98 16.40
CA ASN A 62 14.50 0.58 17.17
C ASN A 62 15.74 0.43 16.27
N PRO A 63 16.77 1.28 16.39
CA PRO A 63 17.97 1.17 15.57
C PRO A 63 18.67 -0.19 15.62
N VAL A 64 18.69 -0.84 16.79
CA VAL A 64 19.36 -2.15 16.96
C VAL A 64 18.69 -3.22 16.11
N ASP A 65 17.35 -3.25 16.12
CA ASP A 65 16.57 -4.22 15.35
C ASP A 65 16.74 -3.97 13.85
N VAL A 66 16.70 -2.69 13.44
CA VAL A 66 16.82 -2.31 12.01
C VAL A 66 18.23 -2.64 11.48
N PHE A 67 19.29 -2.33 12.23
CA PHE A 67 20.67 -2.69 11.84
C PHE A 67 20.83 -4.20 11.73
N ALA A 68 20.30 -4.98 12.68
CA ALA A 68 20.33 -6.43 12.63
C ALA A 68 19.56 -6.97 11.40
N ALA A 69 18.36 -6.42 11.13
CA ALA A 69 17.54 -6.83 9.98
C ALA A 69 18.22 -6.51 8.65
N MET A 70 18.92 -5.37 8.53
CA MET A 70 19.55 -4.89 7.29
C MET A 70 20.95 -5.47 7.06
N SER A 71 21.56 -6.14 8.04
CA SER A 71 22.89 -6.74 7.88
C SER A 71 22.93 -7.77 6.76
N GLY A 72 23.82 -7.59 5.77
CA GLY A 72 23.95 -8.44 4.60
C GLY A 72 22.84 -8.29 3.55
N ILE A 73 21.97 -7.29 3.66
CA ILE A 73 20.90 -6.99 2.70
C ILE A 73 21.43 -6.05 1.62
N THR A 74 21.01 -6.31 0.38
CA THR A 74 21.32 -5.46 -0.78
C THR A 74 20.08 -4.80 -1.39
N ARG A 75 18.88 -5.35 -1.17
CA ARG A 75 17.63 -4.79 -1.71
C ARG A 75 16.54 -4.80 -0.65
N MET A 76 15.89 -3.67 -0.46
CA MET A 76 14.90 -3.50 0.61
C MET A 76 13.58 -2.95 0.08
N PHE A 77 12.47 -3.56 0.51
CA PHE A 77 11.15 -2.95 0.45
C PHE A 77 10.78 -2.40 1.83
N PHE A 78 10.72 -1.08 1.95
CA PHE A 78 10.27 -0.40 3.15
C PHE A 78 8.78 -0.15 3.08
N ASN A 79 8.04 -0.86 3.88
CA ASN A 79 6.61 -0.73 4.08
C ASN A 79 6.29 -0.84 5.56
N MET A 80 5.44 0.05 6.05
CA MET A 80 4.99 0.10 7.44
C MET A 80 3.50 0.47 7.45
N SER A 81 2.74 -0.09 8.39
CA SER A 81 1.36 0.29 8.62
C SER A 81 1.23 1.78 8.99
N VAL A 82 0.03 2.33 8.81
CA VAL A 82 -0.31 3.70 9.26
C VAL A 82 0.09 3.85 10.74
N SER A 83 1.02 4.78 11.01
CA SER A 83 1.60 4.96 12.33
C SER A 83 2.09 6.39 12.54
N PRO A 84 1.92 6.98 13.73
CA PRO A 84 2.51 8.26 14.07
C PRO A 84 4.05 8.24 14.02
N ASP A 85 4.67 7.06 14.16
CA ASP A 85 6.12 6.86 14.19
C ASP A 85 6.74 6.60 12.80
N TYR A 86 5.94 6.74 11.73
CA TYR A 86 6.38 6.45 10.35
C TYR A 86 7.66 7.19 9.97
N LEU A 87 7.77 8.48 10.32
CA LEU A 87 8.95 9.30 10.01
C LEU A 87 10.18 8.88 10.83
N LEU A 88 10.00 8.50 12.11
CA LEU A 88 11.07 7.97 12.94
C LEU A 88 11.62 6.68 12.31
N ALA A 89 10.75 5.72 11.99
CA ALA A 89 11.13 4.48 11.33
C ALA A 89 11.88 4.73 10.00
N THR A 90 11.38 5.66 9.17
CA THR A 90 12.07 6.06 7.92
C THR A 90 13.48 6.58 8.20
N THR A 91 13.62 7.42 9.20
CA THR A 91 14.93 8.01 9.55
C THR A 91 15.91 6.94 10.04
N VAL A 92 15.45 6.02 10.89
CA VAL A 92 16.27 4.89 11.38
C VAL A 92 16.73 4.01 10.22
N VAL A 93 15.83 3.68 9.28
CA VAL A 93 16.16 2.90 8.08
C VAL A 93 17.20 3.63 7.22
N CYS A 94 17.06 4.95 7.01
CA CYS A 94 18.03 5.73 6.23
C CYS A 94 19.41 5.74 6.89
N VAL A 95 19.49 5.90 8.23
CA VAL A 95 20.75 5.86 8.96
C VAL A 95 21.40 4.49 8.80
N ALA A 96 20.66 3.41 9.05
CA ALA A 96 21.20 2.05 8.92
C ALA A 96 21.65 1.76 7.48
N ALA A 97 20.90 2.18 6.48
CA ALA A 97 21.26 2.03 5.07
C ALA A 97 22.57 2.75 4.72
N LYS A 98 22.80 3.95 5.26
CA LYS A 98 24.02 4.73 5.03
C LYS A 98 25.23 4.10 5.72
N ASP A 99 25.07 3.69 6.97
CA ASP A 99 26.17 3.14 7.76
C ASP A 99 26.61 1.76 7.25
N LEU A 100 25.66 0.92 6.83
CA LEU A 100 25.95 -0.40 6.24
C LEU A 100 26.48 -0.29 4.80
N GLY A 101 26.01 0.69 4.03
CA GLY A 101 26.49 0.99 2.68
C GLY A 101 26.28 -0.10 1.62
N SER A 102 25.47 -1.11 1.92
CA SER A 102 25.28 -2.30 1.07
C SER A 102 24.08 -2.23 0.13
N LEU A 103 23.14 -1.27 0.34
CA LEU A 103 21.90 -1.23 -0.44
C LEU A 103 22.12 -0.79 -1.88
N GLU A 104 21.67 -1.63 -2.82
CA GLU A 104 21.50 -1.31 -4.23
C GLU A 104 20.23 -0.50 -4.47
N VAL A 105 19.18 -0.78 -3.70
CA VAL A 105 17.89 -0.08 -3.77
C VAL A 105 17.09 -0.18 -2.48
N LEU A 106 16.46 0.94 -2.12
CA LEU A 106 15.37 1.04 -1.17
C LEU A 106 14.07 1.35 -1.95
N VAL A 107 13.17 0.38 -2.07
CA VAL A 107 11.82 0.63 -2.61
C VAL A 107 10.94 1.09 -1.45
N ASN A 108 10.50 2.34 -1.50
CA ASN A 108 9.67 2.94 -0.46
C ASN A 108 8.20 2.91 -0.83
N MET A 109 7.36 2.34 0.04
CA MET A 109 5.92 2.45 -0.07
C MET A 109 5.47 3.85 0.36
N SER A 110 4.94 4.61 -0.59
CA SER A 110 4.35 5.92 -0.37
C SER A 110 2.86 5.91 -0.77
N GLN A 111 2.31 7.03 -1.20
CA GLN A 111 0.94 7.13 -1.68
C GLN A 111 0.77 8.29 -2.68
N MET A 112 -0.21 8.18 -3.57
CA MET A 112 -0.36 9.06 -4.73
C MET A 112 -0.58 10.54 -4.34
N THR A 113 -1.33 10.84 -3.28
CA THR A 113 -1.62 12.22 -2.87
C THR A 113 -0.38 13.04 -2.51
N VAL A 114 0.74 12.37 -2.19
CA VAL A 114 2.04 13.01 -1.95
C VAL A 114 2.47 13.89 -3.13
N SER A 115 2.18 13.49 -4.36
CA SER A 115 2.51 14.29 -5.57
C SER A 115 1.79 15.63 -5.68
N GLN A 116 0.73 15.81 -4.90
CA GLN A 116 -0.09 17.02 -4.89
C GLN A 116 0.22 17.91 -3.68
N MET A 117 1.16 17.50 -2.82
CA MET A 117 1.51 18.21 -1.59
C MET A 117 2.68 19.16 -1.77
N THR A 118 2.66 20.20 -0.96
CA THR A 118 3.74 21.17 -0.80
C THR A 118 4.12 21.29 0.68
N ALA A 119 5.18 22.02 0.99
CA ALA A 119 5.61 22.24 2.37
C ALA A 119 4.52 22.93 3.25
N THR A 120 3.60 23.64 2.63
CA THR A 120 2.52 24.39 3.30
C THR A 120 1.15 23.73 3.19
N SER A 121 1.06 22.53 2.62
CA SER A 121 -0.20 21.78 2.52
C SER A 121 -0.76 21.43 3.91
N THR A 122 -2.07 21.63 4.12
CA THR A 122 -2.75 21.41 5.41
C THR A 122 -3.98 20.51 5.32
N GLU A 123 -4.44 20.23 4.09
CA GLU A 123 -5.68 19.50 3.85
C GLU A 123 -5.52 17.97 3.99
N GLU A 124 -4.30 17.49 3.92
CA GLU A 124 -3.98 16.08 3.97
C GLU A 124 -3.96 15.54 5.41
N SER A 125 -4.14 14.22 5.54
CA SER A 125 -4.02 13.54 6.84
C SER A 125 -2.60 13.63 7.40
N LYS A 126 -2.49 13.38 8.71
CA LYS A 126 -1.17 13.26 9.35
C LYS A 126 -0.32 12.18 8.67
N GLN A 127 -0.91 11.04 8.29
CA GLN A 127 -0.18 9.97 7.60
C GLN A 127 0.30 10.41 6.21
N GLN A 128 -0.51 11.11 5.43
CA GLN A 128 -0.10 11.63 4.12
C GLN A 128 1.07 12.59 4.26
N ARG A 129 1.05 13.45 5.27
CA ARG A 129 2.16 14.34 5.59
C ARG A 129 3.43 13.57 5.99
N LEU A 130 3.29 12.50 6.78
CA LEU A 130 4.43 11.65 7.14
C LEU A 130 5.05 10.97 5.91
N HIS A 131 4.25 10.50 4.95
CA HIS A 131 4.76 9.96 3.69
C HIS A 131 5.49 11.03 2.86
N TRP A 132 4.93 12.25 2.78
CA TRP A 132 5.59 13.34 2.08
C TRP A 132 6.96 13.67 2.69
N LEU A 133 7.03 13.80 4.03
CA LEU A 133 8.29 14.03 4.75
C LEU A 133 9.26 12.85 4.58
N ALA A 134 8.77 11.61 4.64
CA ALA A 134 9.57 10.41 4.48
C ALA A 134 10.27 10.35 3.12
N GLU A 135 9.57 10.68 2.03
CA GLU A 135 10.19 10.75 0.70
C GLU A 135 11.33 11.78 0.67
N HIS A 136 11.14 12.95 1.29
CA HIS A 136 12.21 13.97 1.38
C HIS A 136 13.41 13.47 2.20
N VAL A 137 13.16 12.83 3.36
CA VAL A 137 14.25 12.26 4.19
C VAL A 137 15.03 11.20 3.42
N ILE A 138 14.34 10.28 2.73
CA ILE A 138 14.98 9.26 1.90
C ILE A 138 15.84 9.91 0.82
N ASN A 139 15.29 10.89 0.08
CA ASN A 139 16.01 11.58 -0.99
C ASN A 139 17.23 12.35 -0.46
N TRP A 140 17.10 13.05 0.67
CA TRP A 140 18.21 13.79 1.29
C TRP A 140 19.29 12.87 1.88
N SER A 141 18.92 11.66 2.29
CA SER A 141 19.88 10.68 2.78
C SER A 141 20.88 10.23 1.72
N GLY A 142 20.51 10.34 0.44
CA GLY A 142 21.32 9.83 -0.68
C GLY A 142 21.38 8.29 -0.75
N VAL A 143 20.44 7.59 -0.10
CA VAL A 143 20.22 6.15 -0.30
C VAL A 143 19.61 5.94 -1.68
N PRO A 144 20.09 4.99 -2.51
CA PRO A 144 19.46 4.68 -3.77
C PRO A 144 18.01 4.25 -3.56
N ALA A 145 17.04 5.00 -4.09
CA ALA A 145 15.63 4.78 -3.78
C ALA A 145 14.71 4.83 -4.99
N VAL A 146 13.56 4.15 -4.85
CA VAL A 146 12.41 4.22 -5.75
C VAL A 146 11.16 4.42 -4.88
N HIS A 147 10.31 5.38 -5.24
CA HIS A 147 9.08 5.63 -4.52
C HIS A 147 7.88 5.04 -5.27
N ILE A 148 7.11 4.20 -4.59
CA ILE A 148 5.87 3.62 -5.11
C ILE A 148 4.70 4.38 -4.48
N ARG A 149 3.91 5.05 -5.33
CA ARG A 149 2.76 5.88 -4.93
C ARG A 149 1.46 5.28 -5.44
N PRO A 150 0.90 4.25 -4.79
CA PRO A 150 -0.40 3.75 -5.19
C PRO A 150 -1.50 4.76 -4.88
N THR A 151 -2.56 4.71 -5.67
CA THR A 151 -3.86 5.29 -5.32
C THR A 151 -4.49 4.52 -4.15
N VAL A 152 -5.78 4.71 -3.90
CA VAL A 152 -6.46 3.92 -2.87
C VAL A 152 -6.46 2.43 -3.25
N LEU A 153 -6.12 1.59 -2.28
CA LEU A 153 -6.11 0.14 -2.47
C LEU A 153 -7.54 -0.42 -2.38
N LEU A 154 -7.87 -1.42 -3.19
CA LEU A 154 -9.16 -2.13 -3.13
C LEU A 154 -9.37 -2.82 -1.77
N GLU A 155 -8.29 -3.16 -1.07
CA GLU A 155 -8.30 -3.72 0.28
C GLU A 155 -8.41 -2.66 1.39
N ASN A 156 -8.41 -1.36 1.03
CA ASN A 156 -8.57 -0.29 2.03
C ASN A 156 -9.91 -0.44 2.78
N PRO A 157 -10.02 -0.09 4.06
CA PRO A 157 -11.26 -0.15 4.82
C PRO A 157 -12.46 0.57 4.18
N LEU A 158 -12.23 1.58 3.34
CA LEU A 158 -13.28 2.21 2.54
C LEU A 158 -14.04 1.19 1.68
N PHE A 159 -13.33 0.26 1.03
CA PHE A 159 -13.89 -0.76 0.15
C PHE A 159 -14.02 -2.11 0.86
N GLY A 160 -12.94 -2.59 1.48
CA GLY A 160 -12.84 -3.92 2.05
C GLY A 160 -13.58 -4.11 3.39
N THR A 161 -14.01 -3.03 4.04
CA THR A 161 -14.75 -3.10 5.31
C THR A 161 -16.09 -2.39 5.22
N LEU A 162 -16.09 -1.07 5.05
CA LEU A 162 -17.31 -0.24 5.06
C LEU A 162 -18.23 -0.55 3.88
N ALA A 163 -17.71 -0.40 2.66
CA ALA A 163 -18.50 -0.71 1.46
C ALA A 163 -18.89 -2.19 1.40
N ALA A 164 -17.96 -3.10 1.77
CA ALA A 164 -18.25 -4.53 1.80
C ALA A 164 -19.41 -4.87 2.78
N ARG A 165 -19.42 -4.27 3.98
CA ARG A 165 -20.52 -4.43 4.95
C ARG A 165 -21.85 -3.97 4.34
N SER A 166 -21.87 -2.77 3.78
CA SER A 166 -23.08 -2.20 3.18
C SER A 166 -23.60 -3.02 1.98
N ILE A 167 -22.69 -3.57 1.18
CA ILE A 167 -23.03 -4.46 0.06
C ILE A 167 -23.66 -5.77 0.58
N ARG A 168 -23.10 -6.40 1.60
CA ARG A 168 -23.64 -7.64 2.18
C ARG A 168 -25.01 -7.43 2.80
N GLU A 169 -25.15 -6.39 3.61
CA GLU A 169 -26.37 -6.16 4.40
C GLU A 169 -27.53 -5.61 3.57
N ASN A 170 -27.22 -4.72 2.62
CA ASN A 170 -28.24 -3.89 1.98
C ASN A 170 -28.17 -3.87 0.44
N GLY A 171 -27.18 -4.52 -0.18
CA GLY A 171 -26.96 -4.44 -1.62
C GLY A 171 -26.58 -3.04 -2.10
N ARG A 172 -25.91 -2.24 -1.25
CA ARG A 172 -25.57 -0.85 -1.54
C ARG A 172 -24.08 -0.62 -1.46
N LEU A 173 -23.54 0.08 -2.46
CA LEU A 173 -22.17 0.62 -2.41
C LEU A 173 -22.26 2.05 -1.85
N SER A 174 -22.01 2.20 -0.54
CA SER A 174 -22.07 3.48 0.18
C SER A 174 -20.69 4.10 0.26
N LEU A 175 -20.46 5.20 -0.48
CA LEU A 175 -19.18 5.93 -0.51
C LEU A 175 -19.44 7.45 -0.53
N PRO A 176 -18.81 8.23 0.37
CA PRO A 176 -19.02 9.68 0.52
C PRO A 176 -18.21 10.49 -0.50
N PHE A 177 -18.13 10.03 -1.74
CA PHE A 177 -17.28 10.64 -2.76
C PHE A 177 -18.00 11.72 -3.59
N GLY A 178 -19.31 11.95 -3.36
CA GLY A 178 -20.09 12.88 -4.18
C GLY A 178 -19.94 12.55 -5.67
N ASN A 179 -19.47 13.51 -6.45
CA ASN A 179 -19.13 13.34 -7.87
C ASN A 179 -17.67 13.01 -8.12
N GLY A 180 -16.89 12.72 -7.06
CA GLY A 180 -15.49 12.38 -7.17
C GLY A 180 -15.28 11.07 -7.89
N ARG A 181 -14.18 11.00 -8.64
CA ARG A 181 -13.74 9.79 -9.34
C ARG A 181 -12.49 9.21 -8.67
N THR A 182 -12.32 7.92 -8.77
CA THR A 182 -11.20 7.18 -8.18
C THR A 182 -10.74 6.08 -9.13
N SER A 183 -9.49 5.68 -9.01
CA SER A 183 -8.89 4.58 -9.77
C SER A 183 -8.28 3.55 -8.81
N PRO A 184 -9.10 2.82 -8.03
CA PRO A 184 -8.57 1.93 -7.01
C PRO A 184 -7.72 0.83 -7.63
N VAL A 185 -6.59 0.52 -6.99
CA VAL A 185 -5.62 -0.47 -7.44
C VAL A 185 -5.58 -1.67 -6.48
N ALA A 186 -5.41 -2.86 -7.01
CA ALA A 186 -5.27 -4.06 -6.19
C ALA A 186 -3.87 -4.14 -5.54
N SER A 187 -3.80 -4.63 -4.32
CA SER A 187 -2.51 -4.85 -3.64
C SER A 187 -1.63 -5.89 -4.35
N SER A 188 -2.23 -6.80 -5.11
CA SER A 188 -1.51 -7.74 -5.97
C SER A 188 -0.70 -6.99 -7.03
N ASP A 189 -1.29 -6.03 -7.73
CA ASP A 189 -0.60 -5.26 -8.78
C ASP A 189 0.55 -4.43 -8.19
N VAL A 190 0.32 -3.81 -7.03
CA VAL A 190 1.37 -3.10 -6.30
C VAL A 190 2.53 -4.04 -5.95
N ALA A 191 2.22 -5.26 -5.48
CA ALA A 191 3.24 -6.24 -5.14
C ALA A 191 4.00 -6.76 -6.39
N ASP A 192 3.34 -6.85 -7.55
CA ASP A 192 4.00 -7.22 -8.81
C ASP A 192 5.00 -6.15 -9.25
N VAL A 193 4.60 -4.88 -9.20
CA VAL A 193 5.49 -3.74 -9.48
C VAL A 193 6.68 -3.70 -8.51
N VAL A 194 6.44 -3.80 -7.20
CA VAL A 194 7.51 -3.81 -6.20
C VAL A 194 8.50 -4.95 -6.44
N ALA A 195 8.00 -6.16 -6.71
CA ALA A 195 8.85 -7.32 -6.99
C ALA A 195 9.65 -7.16 -8.30
N ALA A 196 9.08 -6.54 -9.32
CA ALA A 196 9.78 -6.24 -10.58
C ALA A 196 10.91 -5.23 -10.36
N VAL A 197 10.61 -4.11 -9.68
CA VAL A 197 11.60 -3.06 -9.34
C VAL A 197 12.74 -3.62 -8.50
N LEU A 198 12.43 -4.42 -7.48
CA LEU A 198 13.46 -5.07 -6.64
C LEU A 198 14.33 -6.04 -7.44
N SER A 199 13.79 -6.72 -8.46
CA SER A 199 14.55 -7.70 -9.27
C SER A 199 15.50 -7.05 -10.27
N ALA A 200 15.19 -5.86 -10.79
CA ALA A 200 16.01 -5.13 -11.77
C ALA A 200 16.19 -3.65 -11.37
N PRO A 201 16.76 -3.34 -10.20
CA PRO A 201 16.70 -2.00 -9.62
C PRO A 201 17.40 -0.92 -10.45
N GLN A 202 18.41 -1.26 -11.23
CA GLN A 202 19.22 -0.30 -11.99
C GLN A 202 18.40 0.50 -13.00
N ASP A 203 17.36 -0.12 -13.56
CA ASP A 203 16.47 0.51 -14.54
C ASP A 203 15.46 1.48 -13.90
N HIS A 204 15.38 1.48 -12.56
CA HIS A 204 14.33 2.19 -11.80
C HIS A 204 14.87 3.23 -10.80
N LEU A 205 16.19 3.28 -10.56
CA LEU A 205 16.76 4.17 -9.53
C LEU A 205 16.34 5.63 -9.72
N GLY A 206 15.88 6.24 -8.63
CA GLY A 206 15.41 7.64 -8.62
C GLY A 206 14.00 7.83 -9.18
N ALA A 207 13.36 6.76 -9.66
CA ALA A 207 12.00 6.85 -10.19
C ALA A 207 10.95 7.01 -9.09
N VAL A 208 9.84 7.62 -9.48
CA VAL A 208 8.61 7.73 -8.70
C VAL A 208 7.47 7.17 -9.53
N TYR A 209 6.85 6.11 -9.07
CA TYR A 209 5.80 5.39 -9.79
C TYR A 209 4.44 5.59 -9.14
N GLU A 210 3.54 6.26 -9.85
CA GLU A 210 2.14 6.35 -9.46
C GLU A 210 1.38 5.15 -10.02
N LEU A 211 0.79 4.35 -9.13
CA LEU A 211 0.07 3.13 -9.48
C LEU A 211 -1.43 3.32 -9.32
N THR A 212 -2.18 3.04 -10.38
CA THR A 212 -3.64 3.13 -10.41
C THR A 212 -4.24 1.84 -10.93
N GLY A 213 -5.52 1.63 -10.66
CA GLY A 213 -6.34 0.73 -11.46
C GLY A 213 -6.42 1.20 -12.92
N PRO A 214 -6.99 0.38 -13.81
CA PRO A 214 -6.95 0.63 -15.26
C PRO A 214 -7.86 1.78 -15.71
N ALA A 215 -8.78 2.23 -14.84
CA ALA A 215 -9.72 3.32 -15.16
C ALA A 215 -10.06 4.13 -13.92
N THR A 216 -10.41 5.41 -14.14
CA THR A 216 -11.07 6.22 -13.11
C THR A 216 -12.58 5.98 -13.16
N LEU A 217 -13.19 5.72 -12.01
CA LEU A 217 -14.59 5.37 -11.86
C LEU A 217 -15.26 6.31 -10.84
N ASP A 218 -16.49 6.72 -11.11
CA ASP A 218 -17.35 7.32 -10.09
C ASP A 218 -18.11 6.23 -9.29
N VAL A 219 -18.95 6.63 -8.35
CA VAL A 219 -19.64 5.66 -7.48
C VAL A 219 -20.65 4.80 -8.23
N ASP A 220 -21.31 5.33 -9.31
CA ASP A 220 -22.22 4.52 -10.13
C ASP A 220 -21.45 3.50 -10.95
N GLU A 221 -20.38 3.92 -11.63
CA GLU A 221 -19.52 3.02 -12.41
C GLU A 221 -18.86 1.95 -11.52
N LEU A 222 -18.47 2.30 -10.27
CA LEU A 222 -18.05 1.31 -9.29
C LEU A 222 -19.17 0.31 -8.97
N ALA A 223 -20.38 0.79 -8.66
CA ALA A 223 -21.52 -0.08 -8.36
C ALA A 223 -21.86 -1.02 -9.54
N ASP A 224 -21.71 -0.55 -10.78
CA ASP A 224 -21.86 -1.37 -11.98
C ASP A 224 -20.81 -2.49 -12.04
N GLN A 225 -19.54 -2.21 -11.69
CA GLN A 225 -18.48 -3.23 -11.60
C GLN A 225 -18.83 -4.31 -10.55
N TYR A 226 -19.31 -3.89 -9.37
CA TYR A 226 -19.77 -4.82 -8.32
C TYR A 226 -21.01 -5.62 -8.77
N THR A 227 -21.98 -4.98 -9.45
CA THR A 227 -23.17 -5.65 -10.00
C THR A 227 -22.79 -6.76 -10.97
N GLN A 228 -21.88 -6.46 -11.90
CA GLN A 228 -21.40 -7.44 -12.88
C GLN A 228 -20.63 -8.60 -12.21
N ALA A 229 -19.76 -8.29 -11.25
CA ALA A 229 -18.98 -9.29 -10.54
C ALA A 229 -19.83 -10.23 -9.67
N LEU A 230 -20.81 -9.68 -8.95
CA LEU A 230 -21.62 -10.42 -7.98
C LEU A 230 -22.84 -11.09 -8.61
N GLY A 231 -23.25 -10.66 -9.81
CA GLY A 231 -24.45 -11.18 -10.50
C GLY A 231 -25.76 -10.78 -9.83
N ARG A 232 -25.76 -9.71 -9.02
CA ARG A 232 -26.93 -9.10 -8.39
C ARG A 232 -26.80 -7.59 -8.37
N THR A 233 -27.92 -6.87 -8.41
CA THR A 233 -27.91 -5.40 -8.44
C THR A 233 -27.26 -4.84 -7.17
N ILE A 234 -26.25 -3.99 -7.36
CA ILE A 234 -25.65 -3.17 -6.32
C ILE A 234 -25.97 -1.71 -6.63
N THR A 235 -26.62 -1.03 -5.68
CA THR A 235 -27.03 0.36 -5.86
C THR A 235 -26.00 1.32 -5.31
N ALA A 236 -25.59 2.30 -6.10
CA ALA A 236 -24.70 3.38 -5.64
C ALA A 236 -25.42 4.28 -4.62
N VAL A 237 -24.78 4.58 -3.51
CA VAL A 237 -25.27 5.53 -2.50
C VAL A 237 -24.15 6.50 -2.17
N ARG A 238 -24.49 7.78 -2.11
CA ARG A 238 -23.58 8.89 -1.79
C ARG A 238 -24.06 9.59 -0.52
N PRO A 239 -23.77 9.03 0.67
CA PRO A 239 -24.08 9.72 1.92
C PRO A 239 -23.34 11.06 1.96
N SER A 240 -23.84 12.00 2.73
CA SER A 240 -23.02 13.16 3.10
C SER A 240 -21.77 12.71 3.87
N TYR A 241 -20.74 13.53 3.85
CA TYR A 241 -19.51 13.20 4.58
C TYR A 241 -19.78 13.01 6.08
N ASP A 242 -20.64 13.84 6.67
CA ASP A 242 -20.97 13.78 8.09
C ASP A 242 -21.75 12.50 8.45
N GLU A 243 -22.73 12.09 7.63
CA GLU A 243 -23.45 10.82 7.82
C GLU A 243 -22.48 9.63 7.76
N TRP A 244 -21.58 9.62 6.78
CA TRP A 244 -20.62 8.55 6.61
C TRP A 244 -19.58 8.50 7.75
N LEU A 245 -19.20 9.65 8.34
CA LEU A 245 -18.31 9.66 9.51
C LEU A 245 -18.89 8.89 10.69
N HIS A 246 -20.21 8.91 10.89
CA HIS A 246 -20.86 8.09 11.92
C HIS A 246 -20.69 6.59 11.65
N GLU A 247 -20.77 6.15 10.39
CA GLU A 247 -20.50 4.75 10.03
C GLU A 247 -19.02 4.37 10.28
N LEU A 248 -18.10 5.29 10.03
CA LEU A 248 -16.68 5.10 10.31
C LEU A 248 -16.40 5.01 11.82
N ASP A 249 -17.09 5.80 12.64
CA ASP A 249 -16.94 5.80 14.10
C ASP A 249 -17.40 4.47 14.72
N GLU A 250 -18.33 3.75 14.10
CA GLU A 250 -18.76 2.42 14.52
C GLU A 250 -17.67 1.33 14.37
N ILE A 251 -16.66 1.59 13.54
CA ILE A 251 -15.51 0.72 13.41
C ILE A 251 -14.44 1.19 14.40
N GLU A 252 -14.15 0.40 15.39
CA GLU A 252 -13.13 0.68 16.41
C GLU A 252 -11.71 0.67 15.80
N LEU A 253 -11.37 1.72 15.06
CA LEU A 253 -10.04 1.92 14.50
C LEU A 253 -9.19 2.81 15.42
N PRO A 254 -7.86 2.61 15.46
CA PRO A 254 -6.98 3.55 16.13
C PRO A 254 -7.18 4.98 15.59
N PRO A 255 -7.17 6.03 16.45
CA PRO A 255 -7.54 7.40 16.05
C PRO A 255 -6.76 7.95 14.85
N HIS A 256 -5.47 7.61 14.73
CA HIS A 256 -4.65 8.04 13.58
C HIS A 256 -5.03 7.34 12.28
N VAL A 257 -5.49 6.09 12.33
CA VAL A 257 -6.01 5.34 11.16
C VAL A 257 -7.36 5.93 10.75
N GLN A 258 -8.25 6.14 11.72
CA GLN A 258 -9.57 6.74 11.49
C GLN A 258 -9.45 8.12 10.83
N GLN A 259 -8.57 9.01 11.38
CA GLN A 259 -8.31 10.32 10.80
C GLN A 259 -7.77 10.22 9.36
N HIS A 260 -6.93 9.23 9.09
CA HIS A 260 -6.41 9.02 7.74
C HIS A 260 -7.51 8.60 6.75
N ILE A 261 -8.35 7.63 7.12
CA ILE A 261 -9.45 7.13 6.29
C ILE A 261 -10.50 8.24 6.05
N ALA A 262 -10.86 8.99 7.10
CA ALA A 262 -11.76 10.12 7.00
C ALA A 262 -11.24 11.17 6.00
N THR A 263 -9.96 11.51 6.09
CA THR A 263 -9.34 12.45 5.14
C THR A 263 -9.33 11.90 3.72
N MET A 264 -9.01 10.62 3.53
CA MET A 264 -9.04 9.98 2.20
C MET A 264 -10.43 10.08 1.58
N ALA A 265 -11.49 9.81 2.34
CA ALA A 265 -12.88 9.91 1.88
C ALA A 265 -13.22 11.34 1.42
N ARG A 266 -12.86 12.36 2.22
CA ARG A 266 -13.06 13.77 1.85
C ARG A 266 -12.30 14.13 0.56
N LEU A 267 -11.04 13.76 0.46
CA LEU A 267 -10.21 14.05 -0.71
C LEU A 267 -10.71 13.37 -1.99
N HIS A 268 -11.44 12.25 -1.91
CA HIS A 268 -12.14 11.67 -3.05
C HIS A 268 -13.23 12.63 -3.56
N GLY A 269 -14.06 13.19 -2.67
CA GLY A 269 -15.05 14.20 -3.01
C GLY A 269 -14.45 15.46 -3.66
N GLU A 270 -13.21 15.78 -3.33
CA GLU A 270 -12.43 16.89 -3.89
C GLU A 270 -11.65 16.53 -5.17
N HIS A 271 -11.95 15.41 -5.80
CA HIS A 271 -11.32 14.91 -7.03
C HIS A 271 -9.80 14.64 -6.94
N ARG A 272 -9.23 14.52 -5.74
CA ARG A 272 -7.78 14.32 -5.54
C ARG A 272 -7.33 12.91 -5.97
N TYR A 273 -8.25 11.97 -6.17
CA TYR A 273 -7.99 10.60 -6.62
C TYR A 273 -8.38 10.35 -8.09
N ASN A 274 -8.79 11.40 -8.81
CA ASN A 274 -9.13 11.32 -10.24
C ASN A 274 -7.86 11.28 -11.10
N ARG A 275 -7.22 10.13 -11.16
CA ARG A 275 -5.96 9.90 -11.87
C ARG A 275 -5.91 8.51 -12.47
N SER A 276 -5.34 8.37 -13.67
CA SER A 276 -5.09 7.08 -14.30
C SER A 276 -3.68 7.07 -14.89
N THR A 277 -2.95 5.98 -14.69
CA THR A 277 -1.63 5.70 -15.25
C THR A 277 -1.61 4.31 -15.85
N HIS A 278 -0.66 4.02 -16.74
CA HIS A 278 -0.38 2.68 -17.27
C HIS A 278 0.83 2.03 -16.58
N THR A 279 1.31 2.62 -15.48
CA THR A 279 2.57 2.23 -14.83
C THR A 279 2.60 0.76 -14.39
N VAL A 280 1.47 0.19 -13.97
CA VAL A 280 1.40 -1.26 -13.66
C VAL A 280 1.74 -2.07 -14.90
N GLU A 281 1.09 -1.80 -16.03
CA GLU A 281 1.32 -2.50 -17.29
C GLU A 281 2.74 -2.26 -17.84
N ASP A 282 3.22 -1.02 -17.79
CA ASP A 282 4.55 -0.64 -18.29
C ASP A 282 5.67 -1.41 -17.56
N ILE A 283 5.52 -1.68 -16.26
CA ILE A 283 6.55 -2.34 -15.44
C ILE A 283 6.37 -3.87 -15.43
N THR A 284 5.12 -4.35 -15.39
CA THR A 284 4.83 -5.77 -15.19
C THR A 284 4.56 -6.53 -16.48
N GLY A 285 4.20 -5.83 -17.56
CA GLY A 285 3.80 -6.40 -18.84
C GLY A 285 2.36 -6.91 -18.87
N HIS A 286 1.56 -6.67 -17.83
CA HIS A 286 0.13 -6.98 -17.80
C HIS A 286 -0.67 -5.79 -17.26
N PRO A 287 -1.91 -5.58 -17.72
CA PRO A 287 -2.75 -4.49 -17.23
C PRO A 287 -3.08 -4.67 -15.74
N ALA A 288 -3.32 -3.55 -15.06
CA ALA A 288 -3.82 -3.56 -13.68
C ALA A 288 -5.18 -4.26 -13.58
N GLN A 289 -5.42 -4.94 -12.47
CA GLN A 289 -6.68 -5.63 -12.17
C GLN A 289 -7.85 -4.64 -12.13
N THR A 290 -8.95 -4.95 -12.80
CA THR A 290 -10.19 -4.18 -12.70
C THR A 290 -10.88 -4.42 -11.37
N VAL A 291 -11.72 -3.45 -10.93
CA VAL A 291 -12.58 -3.64 -9.74
C VAL A 291 -13.45 -4.89 -9.87
N ARG A 292 -14.00 -5.13 -11.06
CA ARG A 292 -14.80 -6.33 -11.34
C ARG A 292 -14.01 -7.60 -11.08
N GLN A 293 -12.81 -7.75 -11.66
CA GLN A 293 -11.95 -8.93 -11.45
C GLN A 293 -11.60 -9.14 -9.98
N TYR A 294 -11.24 -8.05 -9.29
CA TYR A 294 -10.97 -8.10 -7.85
C TYR A 294 -12.18 -8.63 -7.04
N VAL A 295 -13.37 -8.12 -7.33
CA VAL A 295 -14.60 -8.54 -6.65
C VAL A 295 -14.97 -9.99 -7.00
N GLU A 296 -14.76 -10.41 -8.25
CA GLU A 296 -14.94 -11.82 -8.68
C GLU A 296 -14.05 -12.79 -7.91
N GLU A 297 -12.79 -12.41 -7.63
CA GLU A 297 -11.83 -13.21 -6.86
C GLU A 297 -12.10 -13.20 -5.34
N HIS A 298 -12.79 -12.17 -4.84
CA HIS A 298 -13.02 -11.97 -3.41
C HIS A 298 -14.51 -11.96 -3.06
N ARG A 299 -15.33 -12.73 -3.76
CA ARG A 299 -16.81 -12.76 -3.60
C ARG A 299 -17.26 -12.93 -2.15
N ASP A 300 -16.54 -13.74 -1.38
CA ASP A 300 -16.87 -14.02 0.03
C ASP A 300 -16.86 -12.76 0.91
N LEU A 301 -16.12 -11.72 0.53
CA LEU A 301 -16.13 -10.45 1.24
C LEU A 301 -17.45 -9.69 1.07
N PHE A 302 -18.19 -9.96 -0.02
CA PHE A 302 -19.35 -9.20 -0.47
C PHE A 302 -20.66 -10.03 -0.48
N SER A 303 -20.58 -11.28 -0.02
CA SER A 303 -21.72 -12.24 0.01
C SER A 303 -22.50 -12.17 1.31
#